data_e014b22251ca906689f2386e0db75e61
#
_entry.id   e014b22251ca906689f2386e0db75e61
#
_cell.length_a   1.000
_cell.length_b   1.000
_cell.length_c   1.000
_cell.angle_alpha   90.00
_cell.angle_beta   90.00
_cell.angle_gamma   90.00
#
_symmetry.space_group_name_H-M   'P 1'
#
loop_
_entity.id
_entity.type
_entity.pdbx_description
1 polymer ?
#
loop_
_entity_poly.entity_id
_entity_poly.type
_entity_poly.pdbx_seq_one_letter_code
_entity_poly.pdbx_strand_id
1 'polypeptide(L)'
;VKPKLSKSVVQLREQADDAYPDRKRHSDGTIGDARHSTRKSDHNPDPDSGIVRALDLDVDFDESASTAAYIADQIRIAARTDKRIAYVIFNHKIASARSLWRWRKYTGVNPHTKHIHISFTKAGDTDSKFFNIPLLGGTDDTRPKKDAGKLGQSLSNSCSCTHSCGRN
;
A
#
# COMPACT_ATOMS: atom_id res chain seq x y z
N VAL A 1 1.80 -1.05 30.03
CA VAL A 1 2.21 -1.99 28.95
C VAL A 1 3.07 -1.21 27.97
N LYS A 2 4.23 -1.75 27.57
CA LYS A 2 5.09 -1.11 26.55
C LYS A 2 4.34 -1.08 25.21
N PRO A 3 4.25 0.08 24.53
CA PRO A 3 3.59 0.17 23.22
C PRO A 3 4.23 -0.78 22.20
N LYS A 4 3.41 -1.41 21.37
CA LYS A 4 3.83 -2.25 20.25
C LYS A 4 2.97 -1.97 19.02
N LEU A 5 3.54 -2.13 17.83
CA LEU A 5 2.82 -1.93 16.59
C LEU A 5 1.96 -3.16 16.27
N SER A 6 0.79 -2.92 15.69
CA SER A 6 0.00 -3.94 14.99
C SER A 6 0.85 -4.58 13.88
N LYS A 7 0.70 -5.88 13.65
CA LYS A 7 1.44 -6.58 12.58
C LYS A 7 1.15 -6.01 11.21
N SER A 8 -0.07 -5.56 10.96
CA SER A 8 -0.43 -4.89 9.70
C SER A 8 0.27 -3.55 9.51
N VAL A 9 0.48 -2.78 10.59
CA VAL A 9 1.28 -1.54 10.53
C VAL A 9 2.71 -1.84 10.08
N VAL A 10 3.34 -2.83 10.70
CA VAL A 10 4.71 -3.26 10.35
C VAL A 10 4.76 -3.72 8.90
N GLN A 11 3.82 -4.60 8.50
CA GLN A 11 3.77 -5.15 7.15
C GLN A 11 3.63 -4.07 6.07
N LEU A 12 2.71 -3.12 6.24
CA LEU A 12 2.51 -2.07 5.24
C LEU A 12 3.73 -1.14 5.13
N ARG A 13 4.36 -0.81 6.26
CA ARG A 13 5.59 0.00 6.28
C ARG A 13 6.72 -0.72 5.55
N GLU A 14 6.94 -2.01 5.83
CA GLU A 14 7.96 -2.80 5.14
C GLU A 14 7.73 -2.86 3.64
N GLN A 15 6.49 -3.05 3.18
CA GLN A 15 6.17 -3.00 1.75
C GLN A 15 6.48 -1.63 1.11
N ALA A 16 6.22 -0.54 1.82
CA ALA A 16 6.55 0.80 1.34
C ALA A 16 8.08 1.01 1.25
N ASP A 17 8.83 0.50 2.24
CA ASP A 17 10.29 0.59 2.26
C ASP A 17 10.94 -0.30 1.19
N ASP A 18 10.40 -1.50 0.95
CA ASP A 18 10.90 -2.42 -0.07
C ASP A 18 10.61 -1.90 -1.49
N ALA A 19 9.43 -1.33 -1.72
CA ALA A 19 9.05 -0.79 -3.03
C ALA A 19 9.78 0.53 -3.35
N TYR A 20 10.07 1.34 -2.32
CA TYR A 20 10.74 2.64 -2.43
C TYR A 20 11.87 2.74 -1.40
N PRO A 21 13.00 2.06 -1.59
CA PRO A 21 14.08 2.00 -0.60
C PRO A 21 14.71 3.37 -0.30
N ASP A 22 14.73 4.27 -1.27
CA ASP A 22 15.31 5.61 -1.17
C ASP A 22 14.30 6.70 -0.78
N ARG A 23 13.04 6.33 -0.48
CA ARG A 23 12.00 7.28 -0.07
C ARG A 23 12.41 8.09 1.16
N LYS A 24 11.91 9.31 1.28
CA LYS A 24 12.05 10.11 2.49
C LYS A 24 11.18 9.54 3.61
N ARG A 25 11.57 9.82 4.85
CA ARG A 25 10.89 9.33 6.07
C ARG A 25 10.75 10.42 7.14
N HIS A 26 10.86 11.69 6.75
CA HIS A 26 10.80 12.82 7.69
C HIS A 26 9.44 12.95 8.37
N SER A 27 8.38 12.61 7.65
CA SER A 27 7.00 12.66 8.13
C SER A 27 6.43 11.27 8.45
N ASP A 28 7.26 10.22 8.47
CA ASP A 28 6.85 8.91 8.95
C ASP A 28 6.50 8.96 10.43
N GLY A 29 5.46 8.21 10.81
CA GLY A 29 5.01 8.12 12.19
C GLY A 29 4.27 6.82 12.49
N THR A 30 4.41 6.37 13.74
CA THR A 30 3.67 5.20 14.24
C THR A 30 3.17 5.43 15.66
N ILE A 31 4.05 5.53 16.66
CA ILE A 31 3.69 5.73 18.06
C ILE A 31 3.60 7.24 18.32
N GLY A 32 2.45 7.67 18.84
CA GLY A 32 2.22 9.08 19.16
C GLY A 32 3.16 9.59 20.25
N ASP A 33 3.60 10.83 20.09
CA ASP A 33 4.36 11.55 21.10
C ASP A 33 3.45 12.08 22.25
N ALA A 34 4.03 12.79 23.21
CA ALA A 34 3.29 13.35 24.33
C ALA A 34 2.13 14.29 23.93
N ARG A 35 2.20 14.91 22.72
CA ARG A 35 1.12 15.77 22.19
C ARG A 35 -0.08 14.97 21.70
N HIS A 36 0.12 13.72 21.31
CA HIS A 36 -0.94 12.81 20.90
C HIS A 36 -1.62 12.16 22.10
N SER A 37 -0.93 11.97 23.22
CA SER A 37 -1.44 11.30 24.42
C SER A 37 -2.70 11.95 25.02
N THR A 38 -2.87 13.26 24.82
CA THR A 38 -4.03 14.03 25.32
C THR A 38 -5.22 14.07 24.34
N ARG A 39 -5.09 13.48 23.14
CA ARG A 39 -6.10 13.50 22.08
C ARG A 39 -6.48 12.07 21.70
N LYS A 40 -7.71 11.88 21.25
CA LYS A 40 -8.10 10.62 20.62
C LYS A 40 -7.34 10.48 19.30
N SER A 41 -6.41 9.52 19.24
CA SER A 41 -5.57 9.26 18.07
C SER A 41 -5.25 7.77 18.00
N ASP A 42 -5.27 7.19 16.81
CA ASP A 42 -4.89 5.80 16.59
C ASP A 42 -3.37 5.57 16.67
N HIS A 43 -2.59 6.65 16.77
CA HIS A 43 -1.18 6.62 17.17
C HIS A 43 -0.98 6.36 18.66
N ASN A 44 -2.03 6.51 19.47
CA ASN A 44 -1.96 6.15 20.90
C ASN A 44 -2.11 4.64 21.04
N PRO A 45 -1.38 4.03 21.96
CA PRO A 45 -1.56 2.62 22.26
C PRO A 45 -2.98 2.35 22.80
N ASP A 46 -3.57 1.30 22.33
CA ASP A 46 -4.82 0.77 22.87
C ASP A 46 -4.64 0.50 24.38
N PRO A 47 -5.52 1.00 25.24
CA PRO A 47 -5.32 0.94 26.69
C PRO A 47 -5.27 -0.50 27.24
N ASP A 48 -5.96 -1.43 26.60
CA ASP A 48 -6.03 -2.82 27.06
C ASP A 48 -4.86 -3.67 26.55
N SER A 49 -4.50 -3.48 25.29
CA SER A 49 -3.50 -4.31 24.58
C SER A 49 -2.14 -3.67 24.42
N GLY A 50 -2.04 -2.34 24.53
CA GLY A 50 -0.83 -1.57 24.20
C GLY A 50 -0.52 -1.51 22.70
N ILE A 51 -1.45 -1.95 21.84
CA ILE A 51 -1.22 -1.99 20.39
C ILE A 51 -1.53 -0.63 19.76
N VAL A 52 -0.61 -0.15 18.92
CA VAL A 52 -0.77 1.03 18.07
C VAL A 52 -1.20 0.62 16.68
N ARG A 53 -2.27 1.23 16.17
CA ARG A 53 -2.92 0.88 14.90
C ARG A 53 -2.92 2.02 13.89
N ALA A 54 -1.85 2.82 13.87
CA ALA A 54 -1.69 3.91 12.91
C ALA A 54 -0.30 3.89 12.27
N LEU A 55 -0.26 4.34 11.04
CA LEU A 55 0.95 4.51 10.24
C LEU A 55 0.83 5.81 9.46
N ASP A 56 1.82 6.67 9.58
CA ASP A 56 2.04 7.79 8.67
C ASP A 56 3.20 7.42 7.74
N LEU A 57 3.00 7.58 6.43
CA LEU A 57 4.01 7.42 5.39
C LEU A 57 4.30 8.77 4.76
N ASP A 58 5.54 9.20 4.75
CA ASP A 58 6.00 10.42 4.07
C ASP A 58 5.57 10.43 2.60
N VAL A 59 5.31 11.61 2.04
CA VAL A 59 4.84 11.77 0.65
C VAL A 59 5.96 11.65 -0.38
N ASP A 60 7.20 11.79 0.03
CA ASP A 60 8.37 11.76 -0.87
C ASP A 60 8.82 10.31 -1.11
N PHE A 61 8.03 9.58 -1.91
CA PHE A 61 8.35 8.20 -2.31
C PHE A 61 9.42 8.16 -3.39
N ASP A 62 9.32 9.05 -4.37
CA ASP A 62 10.21 9.18 -5.53
C ASP A 62 10.22 10.64 -6.01
N GLU A 63 10.76 10.90 -7.20
CA GLU A 63 10.83 12.24 -7.79
C GLU A 63 9.47 12.78 -8.25
N SER A 64 8.42 11.95 -8.28
CA SER A 64 7.08 12.34 -8.73
C SER A 64 6.19 12.79 -7.58
N ALA A 65 5.76 14.04 -7.60
CA ALA A 65 4.82 14.58 -6.61
C ALA A 65 3.44 13.86 -6.60
N SER A 66 3.12 13.06 -7.61
CA SER A 66 1.84 12.35 -7.71
C SER A 66 1.86 10.96 -7.11
N THR A 67 3.03 10.37 -6.85
CA THR A 67 3.16 8.98 -6.38
C THR A 67 2.42 8.75 -5.06
N ALA A 68 2.54 9.66 -4.09
CA ALA A 68 1.81 9.56 -2.82
C ALA A 68 0.28 9.53 -3.01
N ALA A 69 -0.25 10.33 -3.94
CA ALA A 69 -1.69 10.34 -4.23
C ALA A 69 -2.16 9.01 -4.83
N TYR A 70 -1.38 8.40 -5.72
CA TYR A 70 -1.67 7.08 -6.28
C TYR A 70 -1.60 5.99 -5.23
N ILE A 71 -0.58 5.99 -4.36
CA ILE A 71 -0.47 5.03 -3.25
C ILE A 71 -1.66 5.17 -2.31
N ALA A 72 -2.01 6.40 -1.89
CA ALA A 72 -3.17 6.63 -1.02
C ALA A 72 -4.47 6.13 -1.65
N ASP A 73 -4.66 6.33 -2.97
CA ASP A 73 -5.83 5.82 -3.69
C ASP A 73 -5.85 4.30 -3.80
N GLN A 74 -4.71 3.67 -4.04
CA GLN A 74 -4.58 2.20 -4.07
C GLN A 74 -4.83 1.57 -2.70
N ILE A 75 -4.34 2.18 -1.60
CA ILE A 75 -4.64 1.73 -0.22
C ILE A 75 -6.16 1.79 0.01
N ARG A 76 -6.81 2.88 -0.35
CA ARG A 76 -8.26 3.05 -0.26
C ARG A 76 -9.03 1.98 -1.06
N ILE A 77 -8.56 1.66 -2.25
CA ILE A 77 -9.18 0.62 -3.10
C ILE A 77 -8.99 -0.76 -2.46
N ALA A 78 -7.79 -1.10 -2.01
CA ALA A 78 -7.50 -2.36 -1.32
C ALA A 78 -8.39 -2.54 -0.07
N ALA A 79 -8.63 -1.47 0.67
CA ALA A 79 -9.45 -1.47 1.88
C ALA A 79 -10.94 -1.84 1.64
N ARG A 80 -11.43 -1.84 0.41
CA ARG A 80 -12.79 -2.32 0.09
C ARG A 80 -12.98 -3.78 0.46
N THR A 81 -11.94 -4.57 0.36
CA THR A 81 -11.96 -6.01 0.65
C THR A 81 -11.06 -6.39 1.82
N ASP A 82 -10.04 -5.59 2.12
CA ASP A 82 -9.13 -5.83 3.24
C ASP A 82 -9.65 -5.20 4.54
N LYS A 83 -10.17 -6.04 5.43
CA LYS A 83 -10.77 -5.63 6.70
C LYS A 83 -9.76 -5.09 7.73
N ARG A 84 -8.45 -5.19 7.45
CA ARG A 84 -7.41 -4.70 8.35
C ARG A 84 -7.27 -3.18 8.32
N ILE A 85 -7.71 -2.51 7.24
CA ILE A 85 -7.67 -1.06 7.10
C ILE A 85 -8.98 -0.45 7.59
N ALA A 86 -8.90 0.55 8.46
CA ALA A 86 -10.05 1.25 9.04
C ALA A 86 -10.41 2.51 8.24
N TYR A 87 -9.43 3.34 7.94
CA TYR A 87 -9.56 4.54 7.11
C TYR A 87 -8.22 5.04 6.63
N VAL A 88 -8.24 5.90 5.62
CA VAL A 88 -7.08 6.58 5.05
C VAL A 88 -7.36 8.07 5.00
N ILE A 89 -6.39 8.89 5.42
CA ILE A 89 -6.46 10.35 5.28
C ILE A 89 -5.27 10.82 4.46
N PHE A 90 -5.53 11.62 3.45
CA PHE A 90 -4.49 12.24 2.65
C PHE A 90 -4.99 13.53 1.99
N ASN A 91 -4.16 14.56 2.02
CA ASN A 91 -4.37 15.82 1.34
C ASN A 91 -5.81 16.36 1.44
N HIS A 92 -6.23 16.71 2.67
CA HIS A 92 -7.58 17.23 3.01
C HIS A 92 -8.74 16.25 2.76
N LYS A 93 -8.48 14.96 2.52
CA LYS A 93 -9.52 13.97 2.22
C LYS A 93 -9.41 12.77 3.12
N ILE A 94 -10.56 12.14 3.41
CA ILE A 94 -10.66 10.89 4.17
C ILE A 94 -11.52 9.89 3.40
N ALA A 95 -11.12 8.62 3.42
CA ALA A 95 -11.91 7.50 2.92
C ALA A 95 -12.03 6.42 3.97
N SER A 96 -13.24 5.85 4.14
CA SER A 96 -13.54 4.79 5.08
C SER A 96 -14.74 3.97 4.60
N ALA A 97 -15.04 2.86 5.28
CA ALA A 97 -16.22 2.04 5.00
C ALA A 97 -17.53 2.85 5.08
N ARG A 98 -17.62 3.84 5.99
CA ARG A 98 -18.81 4.71 6.13
C ARG A 98 -19.11 5.50 4.86
N SER A 99 -18.11 5.82 4.05
CA SER A 99 -18.26 6.52 2.78
C SER A 99 -18.16 5.58 1.58
N LEU A 100 -18.30 4.26 1.79
CA LEU A 100 -18.07 3.24 0.77
C LEU A 100 -16.70 3.41 0.09
N TRP A 101 -15.70 3.80 0.88
CA TRP A 101 -14.34 4.08 0.44
C TRP A 101 -14.22 5.19 -0.61
N ARG A 102 -15.23 6.07 -0.72
CA ARG A 102 -15.14 7.29 -1.53
C ARG A 102 -14.39 8.37 -0.75
N TRP A 103 -13.55 9.14 -1.42
CA TRP A 103 -12.93 10.31 -0.85
C TRP A 103 -13.96 11.35 -0.46
N ARG A 104 -13.86 11.85 0.76
CA ARG A 104 -14.67 12.96 1.30
C ARG A 104 -13.77 14.01 1.88
N LYS A 105 -14.25 15.23 2.00
CA LYS A 105 -13.52 16.30 2.69
C LYS A 105 -13.22 15.88 4.12
N TYR A 106 -11.95 16.01 4.50
CA TYR A 106 -11.50 15.85 5.89
C TYR A 106 -11.55 17.20 6.59
N THR A 107 -12.17 17.27 7.77
CA THR A 107 -12.38 18.49 8.56
C THR A 107 -11.57 18.53 9.85
N GLY A 108 -10.69 17.57 10.04
CA GLY A 108 -9.78 17.55 11.19
C GLY A 108 -8.70 18.61 11.12
N VAL A 109 -8.01 18.82 12.24
CA VAL A 109 -7.01 19.90 12.39
C VAL A 109 -5.80 19.71 11.47
N ASN A 110 -5.31 18.46 11.31
CA ASN A 110 -4.15 18.18 10.45
C ASN A 110 -4.64 17.76 9.05
N PRO A 111 -4.33 18.52 7.99
CA PRO A 111 -4.79 18.20 6.64
C PRO A 111 -4.06 17.03 5.98
N HIS A 112 -3.02 16.47 6.60
CA HIS A 112 -2.21 15.34 6.10
C HIS A 112 -1.67 15.59 4.68
N THR A 113 -1.02 16.74 4.47
CA THR A 113 -0.39 17.11 3.19
C THR A 113 1.04 16.58 3.05
N LYS A 114 1.69 16.22 4.17
CA LYS A 114 3.09 15.76 4.20
C LYS A 114 3.25 14.26 4.43
N HIS A 115 2.17 13.56 4.71
CA HIS A 115 2.14 12.10 4.89
C HIS A 115 0.76 11.54 4.57
N ILE A 116 0.74 10.28 4.19
CA ILE A 116 -0.49 9.48 4.10
C ILE A 116 -0.72 8.88 5.49
N HIS A 117 -1.85 9.19 6.12
CA HIS A 117 -2.24 8.56 7.38
C HIS A 117 -3.12 7.35 7.11
N ILE A 118 -2.75 6.20 7.65
CA ILE A 118 -3.50 4.95 7.55
C ILE A 118 -3.81 4.44 8.96
N SER A 119 -5.10 4.23 9.25
CA SER A 119 -5.54 3.57 10.48
C SER A 119 -5.96 2.14 10.20
N PHE A 120 -5.64 1.26 11.15
CA PHE A 120 -5.91 -0.16 11.07
C PHE A 120 -6.96 -0.60 12.10
N THR A 121 -7.63 -1.69 11.80
CA THR A 121 -8.58 -2.34 12.70
C THR A 121 -7.88 -3.36 13.62
N LYS A 122 -8.59 -3.85 14.63
CA LYS A 122 -8.10 -4.95 15.48
C LYS A 122 -7.80 -6.23 14.69
N ALA A 123 -8.42 -6.44 13.52
CA ALA A 123 -8.11 -7.57 12.65
C ALA A 123 -6.65 -7.59 12.18
N GLY A 124 -6.01 -6.42 12.11
CA GLY A 124 -4.60 -6.27 11.73
C GLY A 124 -3.59 -6.55 12.84
N ASP A 125 -4.03 -6.71 14.11
CA ASP A 125 -3.11 -6.81 15.24
C ASP A 125 -2.17 -8.02 15.14
N THR A 126 -2.66 -9.13 14.62
CA THR A 126 -1.94 -10.39 14.47
C THR A 126 -1.76 -10.83 13.02
N ASP A 127 -2.30 -10.08 12.07
CA ASP A 127 -2.29 -10.40 10.64
C ASP A 127 -1.20 -9.60 9.91
N SER A 128 -0.15 -10.31 9.48
CA SER A 128 0.97 -9.79 8.69
C SER A 128 0.89 -10.21 7.22
N LYS A 129 -0.29 -10.60 6.71
CA LYS A 129 -0.44 -10.90 5.28
C LYS A 129 -0.04 -9.70 4.43
N PHE A 130 0.56 -9.99 3.29
CA PHE A 130 0.91 -8.99 2.29
C PHE A 130 -0.33 -8.20 1.85
N PHE A 131 -0.21 -6.87 1.72
CA PHE A 131 -1.28 -6.03 1.20
C PHE A 131 -1.23 -6.01 -0.32
N ASN A 132 -2.36 -6.26 -0.96
CA ASN A 132 -2.44 -6.20 -2.43
C ASN A 132 -2.60 -4.75 -2.91
N ILE A 133 -1.50 -4.01 -2.83
CA ILE A 133 -1.41 -2.60 -3.25
C ILE A 133 -0.37 -2.55 -4.38
N PRO A 134 -0.78 -2.29 -5.63
CA PRO A 134 0.10 -2.43 -6.80
C PRO A 134 1.42 -1.67 -6.70
N LEU A 135 1.40 -0.39 -6.30
CA LEU A 135 2.62 0.41 -6.15
C LEU A 135 3.49 -0.01 -4.94
N LEU A 136 2.97 -0.85 -4.05
CA LEU A 136 3.71 -1.42 -2.92
C LEU A 136 3.98 -2.92 -3.11
N GLY A 137 4.19 -3.35 -4.35
CA GLY A 137 4.56 -4.72 -4.71
C GLY A 137 3.40 -5.69 -4.88
N GLY A 138 2.15 -5.24 -4.76
CA GLY A 138 0.97 -6.04 -5.00
C GLY A 138 0.69 -6.27 -6.48
N THR A 139 -0.34 -7.08 -6.76
CA THR A 139 -0.83 -7.32 -8.12
C THR A 139 -1.99 -6.39 -8.45
N ASP A 140 -2.06 -5.95 -9.70
CA ASP A 140 -3.22 -5.20 -10.21
C ASP A 140 -4.30 -6.19 -10.66
N ASP A 141 -5.16 -6.62 -9.71
CA ASP A 141 -6.27 -7.53 -10.00
C ASP A 141 -7.36 -6.90 -10.89
N THR A 142 -7.27 -5.62 -11.20
CA THR A 142 -8.22 -4.93 -12.09
C THR A 142 -7.87 -5.09 -13.55
N ARG A 143 -6.66 -5.54 -13.90
CA ARG A 143 -6.31 -5.89 -15.26
C ARG A 143 -6.99 -7.20 -15.64
N PRO A 144 -7.66 -7.29 -16.82
CA PRO A 144 -8.10 -8.57 -17.34
C PRO A 144 -6.87 -9.48 -17.42
N LYS A 145 -6.94 -10.65 -16.78
CA LYS A 145 -5.89 -11.68 -16.86
C LYS A 145 -5.71 -11.98 -18.34
N LYS A 146 -4.67 -11.41 -18.96
CA LYS A 146 -4.23 -11.85 -20.27
C LYS A 146 -3.83 -13.31 -20.07
N ASP A 147 -4.54 -14.19 -20.75
CA ASP A 147 -4.31 -15.62 -20.73
C ASP A 147 -2.81 -15.91 -20.76
N ALA A 148 -2.29 -16.41 -19.65
CA ALA A 148 -0.94 -16.95 -19.56
C ALA A 148 -0.87 -18.34 -20.24
N GLY A 149 -1.49 -18.46 -21.41
CA GLY A 149 -1.61 -19.68 -22.14
C GLY A 149 -1.54 -19.44 -23.63
N LYS A 150 -0.34 -19.14 -24.15
CA LYS A 150 0.13 -19.49 -25.52
C LYS A 150 1.42 -18.73 -25.87
N LEU A 151 2.46 -18.89 -25.08
CA LEU A 151 3.81 -18.58 -25.53
C LEU A 151 4.74 -19.78 -25.25
N GLY A 152 4.40 -20.90 -25.84
CA GLY A 152 5.18 -22.10 -25.65
C GLY A 152 4.89 -23.17 -26.69
N GLN A 153 4.82 -22.80 -27.98
CA GLN A 153 4.94 -23.75 -29.09
C GLN A 153 4.94 -22.97 -30.39
N SER A 154 6.11 -22.59 -30.86
CA SER A 154 6.45 -22.53 -32.30
C SER A 154 7.87 -21.95 -32.46
N LEU A 155 8.88 -22.74 -32.19
CA LEU A 155 10.21 -22.60 -32.79
C LEU A 155 10.83 -23.99 -32.85
N SER A 156 10.27 -24.85 -33.66
CA SER A 156 10.93 -26.03 -34.21
C SER A 156 10.38 -26.27 -35.61
N ASN A 157 10.87 -25.51 -36.52
CA ASN A 157 10.88 -25.94 -37.94
C ASN A 157 12.28 -25.71 -38.47
N SER A 158 12.98 -26.83 -38.50
CA SER A 158 14.22 -27.12 -39.18
C SER A 158 14.28 -26.48 -40.56
N CYS A 159 15.32 -25.69 -40.74
CA CYS A 159 15.77 -25.28 -42.05
C CYS A 159 16.51 -26.48 -42.68
N SER A 160 15.84 -27.18 -43.57
CA SER A 160 16.44 -28.22 -44.43
C SER A 160 16.88 -27.55 -45.72
N CYS A 161 18.15 -27.17 -45.76
CA CYS A 161 18.78 -26.77 -47.04
C CYS A 161 19.20 -28.04 -47.80
N THR A 162 18.45 -28.39 -48.83
CA THR A 162 18.92 -29.28 -49.87
C THR A 162 19.53 -28.45 -50.99
N HIS A 163 20.85 -28.55 -51.09
CA HIS A 163 21.57 -28.13 -52.28
C HIS A 163 21.22 -29.12 -53.45
N SER A 164 20.71 -28.56 -54.52
CA SER A 164 20.76 -29.25 -55.80
C SER A 164 21.58 -28.39 -56.78
N CYS A 165 22.74 -28.94 -57.05
CA CYS A 165 23.63 -28.50 -58.10
C CYS A 165 23.13 -29.10 -59.42
N GLY A 166 22.87 -28.31 -60.42
CA GLY A 166 22.54 -28.76 -61.78
C GLY A 166 23.15 -27.81 -62.81
N ARG A 167 24.13 -28.36 -63.46
CA ARG A 167 24.87 -27.76 -64.61
C ARG A 167 23.97 -27.68 -65.86
N ASN A 168 24.07 -26.63 -66.59
CA ASN A 168 24.53 -26.49 -67.97
C ASN A 168 24.48 -25.02 -68.33
#